data_91438e9dc1ced9bd8bfd3b50be8a46f8
#
_entry.id   91438e9dc1ced9bd8bfd3b50be8a46f8
#
_cell.length_a   1.000
_cell.length_b   1.000
_cell.length_c   1.000
_cell.angle_alpha   90.00
_cell.angle_beta   90.00
_cell.angle_gamma   90.00
#
_symmetry.space_group_name_H-M   'P 1'
#
loop_
_entity.id
_entity.type
_entity.pdbx_description
1 polymer ?
#
loop_
_entity_poly.entity_id
_entity_poly.type
_entity_poly.pdbx_seq_one_letter_code
_entity_poly.pdbx_strand_id
1 'polypeptide(L)'
;MKRLLAAAAIFLAATTVARAEPMVERIDFEVTRGGDPLGWQRLRIARDGDRAIVEVMIDFELKFGPIALYRYTHRNRTVLEAGKVVSVETRTNDDGDYYAVLARQGEGAGEGGLTVLGVDGRIMAPTDIFPSDYWRYATVRQGRLLDTQKGILRDVEMTAVAGREGCYDMTGELTMQLCYDDGRWVGGSFDGRGKEVLYTRREMPADAPWNFSLED
;
A
#
# COMPACT_ATOMS: atom_id res chain seq x y z
N MET A 1 31.16 52.56 51.29
CA MET A 1 31.22 52.13 49.86
C MET A 1 30.48 50.79 49.77
N LYS A 2 29.21 50.82 49.37
CA LYS A 2 28.36 49.60 49.22
C LYS A 2 28.38 49.19 47.71
N ARG A 3 28.90 48.00 47.40
CA ARG A 3 28.88 47.45 46.06
C ARG A 3 27.56 46.64 45.86
N LEU A 4 26.71 47.10 44.97
CA LEU A 4 25.54 46.35 44.50
C LEU A 4 26.03 45.35 43.47
N LEU A 5 25.78 44.05 43.70
CA LEU A 5 25.91 42.98 42.73
C LEU A 5 24.55 42.82 42.06
N ALA A 6 24.48 43.12 40.74
CA ALA A 6 23.32 42.84 39.93
C ALA A 6 23.42 41.38 39.39
N ALA A 7 22.50 40.53 39.79
CA ALA A 7 22.38 39.19 39.28
C ALA A 7 21.51 39.24 37.99
N ALA A 8 22.11 38.94 36.85
CA ALA A 8 21.38 38.77 35.57
C ALA A 8 20.79 37.37 35.53
N ALA A 9 19.48 37.27 35.57
CA ALA A 9 18.77 36.00 35.32
C ALA A 9 18.64 35.76 33.82
N ILE A 10 19.30 34.74 33.32
CA ILE A 10 19.16 34.28 31.93
C ILE A 10 17.92 33.39 31.88
N PHE A 11 16.84 33.87 31.24
CA PHE A 11 15.68 33.06 30.89
C PHE A 11 16.00 32.22 29.64
N LEU A 12 16.21 30.93 29.81
CA LEU A 12 16.23 29.96 28.71
C LEU A 12 14.79 29.71 28.27
N ALA A 13 14.36 30.31 27.17
CA ALA A 13 13.09 29.96 26.53
C ALA A 13 13.23 28.59 25.86
N ALA A 14 12.64 27.58 26.47
CA ALA A 14 12.50 26.26 25.82
C ALA A 14 11.48 26.38 24.70
N THR A 15 11.95 26.46 23.45
CA THR A 15 11.09 26.34 22.27
C THR A 15 10.62 24.88 22.14
N THR A 16 9.39 24.60 22.53
CA THR A 16 8.74 23.33 22.21
C THR A 16 8.47 23.33 20.72
N VAL A 17 9.23 22.51 19.98
CA VAL A 17 8.91 22.20 18.58
C VAL A 17 7.62 21.39 18.60
N ALA A 18 6.52 22.01 18.20
CA ALA A 18 5.26 21.30 17.99
C ALA A 18 5.48 20.33 16.82
N ARG A 19 5.44 19.02 17.10
CA ARG A 19 5.45 17.98 16.06
C ARG A 19 4.12 18.06 15.33
N ALA A 20 4.14 18.21 14.01
CA ALA A 20 2.94 18.13 13.20
C ALA A 20 2.31 16.76 13.38
N GLU A 21 0.97 16.71 13.48
CA GLU A 21 0.27 15.43 13.51
C GLU A 21 0.44 14.71 12.17
N PRO A 22 0.55 13.37 12.16
CA PRO A 22 0.65 12.60 10.93
C PRO A 22 -0.53 12.87 10.02
N MET A 23 -0.27 13.17 8.75
CA MET A 23 -1.32 13.28 7.76
C MET A 23 -1.79 11.88 7.37
N VAL A 24 -3.09 11.61 7.52
CA VAL A 24 -3.68 10.31 7.19
C VAL A 24 -4.61 10.46 5.99
N GLU A 25 -4.35 9.65 4.98
CA GLU A 25 -5.21 9.49 3.79
C GLU A 25 -5.83 8.10 3.78
N ARG A 26 -7.08 8.00 3.33
CA ARG A 26 -7.78 6.72 3.13
C ARG A 26 -8.23 6.59 1.69
N ILE A 27 -8.15 5.35 1.20
CA ILE A 27 -8.66 4.94 -0.11
C ILE A 27 -9.47 3.67 0.12
N ASP A 28 -10.78 3.76 -0.07
CA ASP A 28 -11.69 2.64 0.16
C ASP A 28 -12.40 2.30 -1.15
N PHE A 29 -12.44 1.00 -1.50
CA PHE A 29 -13.13 0.49 -2.67
C PHE A 29 -14.17 -0.55 -2.27
N GLU A 30 -15.33 -0.43 -2.87
CA GLU A 30 -16.24 -1.56 -3.07
C GLU A 30 -15.81 -2.30 -4.32
N VAL A 31 -15.79 -3.63 -4.24
CA VAL A 31 -15.35 -4.48 -5.35
C VAL A 31 -16.49 -5.42 -5.75
N THR A 32 -16.79 -5.43 -7.05
CA THR A 32 -17.80 -6.30 -7.64
C THR A 32 -17.18 -7.25 -8.66
N ARG A 33 -17.83 -8.37 -8.95
CA ARG A 33 -17.44 -9.31 -10.01
C ARG A 33 -18.63 -9.64 -10.90
N GLY A 34 -18.56 -9.20 -12.17
CA GLY A 34 -19.69 -9.32 -13.11
C GLY A 34 -20.96 -8.61 -12.62
N GLY A 35 -20.80 -7.52 -11.84
CA GLY A 35 -21.88 -6.75 -11.23
C GLY A 35 -22.34 -7.23 -9.86
N ASP A 36 -21.99 -8.45 -9.44
CA ASP A 36 -22.33 -8.97 -8.10
C ASP A 36 -21.30 -8.49 -7.05
N PRO A 37 -21.72 -8.20 -5.80
CA PRO A 37 -20.77 -7.86 -4.74
C PRO A 37 -19.73 -8.97 -4.53
N LEU A 38 -18.44 -8.58 -4.50
CA LEU A 38 -17.33 -9.48 -4.20
C LEU A 38 -16.70 -9.18 -2.84
N GLY A 39 -16.65 -7.90 -2.46
CA GLY A 39 -16.04 -7.48 -1.21
C GLY A 39 -15.51 -6.05 -1.25
N TRP A 40 -14.36 -5.84 -0.62
CA TRP A 40 -13.78 -4.51 -0.50
C TRP A 40 -12.25 -4.56 -0.44
N GLN A 41 -11.63 -3.43 -0.81
CA GLN A 41 -10.23 -3.13 -0.55
C GLN A 41 -10.12 -1.77 0.11
N ARG A 42 -9.30 -1.67 1.14
CA ARG A 42 -9.08 -0.44 1.92
C ARG A 42 -7.61 -0.20 2.12
N LEU A 43 -7.22 1.06 1.99
CA LEU A 43 -5.86 1.52 2.25
C LEU A 43 -5.88 2.67 3.24
N ARG A 44 -4.86 2.70 4.09
CA ARG A 44 -4.55 3.82 4.97
C ARG A 44 -3.10 4.19 4.78
N ILE A 45 -2.85 5.45 4.45
CA ILE A 45 -1.52 6.02 4.25
C ILE A 45 -1.31 7.07 5.34
N ALA A 46 -0.43 6.78 6.31
CA ALA A 46 -0.05 7.72 7.36
C ALA A 46 1.34 8.28 7.04
N ARG A 47 1.46 9.61 6.95
CA ARG A 47 2.71 10.32 6.63
C ARG A 47 3.15 11.17 7.81
N ASP A 48 4.42 11.04 8.21
CA ASP A 48 5.10 11.84 9.22
C ASP A 48 6.48 12.25 8.66
N GLY A 49 6.60 13.47 8.15
CA GLY A 49 7.78 13.92 7.40
C GLY A 49 8.05 13.06 6.18
N ASP A 50 9.26 12.55 6.06
CA ASP A 50 9.70 11.69 4.95
C ASP A 50 9.25 10.22 5.11
N ARG A 51 8.66 9.87 6.25
CA ARG A 51 8.17 8.52 6.52
C ARG A 51 6.71 8.36 6.11
N ALA A 52 6.40 7.26 5.45
CA ALA A 52 5.03 6.83 5.20
C ALA A 52 4.82 5.38 5.64
N ILE A 53 3.68 5.11 6.26
CA ILE A 53 3.20 3.76 6.56
C ILE A 53 1.94 3.55 5.75
N VAL A 54 1.96 2.52 4.92
CA VAL A 54 0.84 2.12 4.08
C VAL A 54 0.31 0.79 4.59
N GLU A 55 -0.96 0.76 4.94
CA GLU A 55 -1.67 -0.44 5.35
C GLU A 55 -2.76 -0.74 4.33
N VAL A 56 -2.78 -1.97 3.83
CA VAL A 56 -3.78 -2.44 2.86
C VAL A 56 -4.52 -3.62 3.46
N MET A 57 -5.83 -3.60 3.37
CA MET A 57 -6.73 -4.70 3.72
C MET A 57 -7.60 -5.01 2.52
N ILE A 58 -7.66 -6.29 2.15
CA ILE A 58 -8.55 -6.81 1.10
C ILE A 58 -9.33 -7.97 1.70
N ASP A 59 -10.64 -7.97 1.49
CA ASP A 59 -11.52 -9.09 1.82
C ASP A 59 -12.50 -9.31 0.67
N PHE A 60 -12.37 -10.46 0.01
CA PHE A 60 -13.27 -10.91 -1.04
C PHE A 60 -13.93 -12.23 -0.66
N GLU A 61 -15.21 -12.36 -0.96
CA GLU A 61 -15.96 -13.59 -0.80
C GLU A 61 -16.92 -13.77 -1.97
N LEU A 62 -16.68 -14.81 -2.77
CA LEU A 62 -17.62 -15.21 -3.82
C LEU A 62 -18.59 -16.24 -3.25
N LYS A 63 -19.89 -15.95 -3.33
CA LYS A 63 -20.95 -16.85 -2.83
C LYS A 63 -21.84 -17.39 -3.93
N PHE A 64 -22.36 -18.58 -3.70
CA PHE A 64 -23.52 -19.11 -4.41
C PHE A 64 -24.59 -19.49 -3.37
N GLY A 65 -25.59 -18.65 -3.24
CA GLY A 65 -26.54 -18.74 -2.13
C GLY A 65 -25.82 -18.59 -0.76
N PRO A 66 -26.04 -19.53 0.18
CA PRO A 66 -25.34 -19.48 1.48
C PRO A 66 -23.91 -20.06 1.44
N ILE A 67 -23.46 -20.61 0.32
CA ILE A 67 -22.19 -21.33 0.20
C ILE A 67 -21.12 -20.36 -0.30
N ALA A 68 -20.02 -20.22 0.44
CA ALA A 68 -18.82 -19.54 -0.02
C ALA A 68 -18.08 -20.48 -1.01
N LEU A 69 -17.86 -19.99 -2.24
CA LEU A 69 -17.15 -20.71 -3.29
C LEU A 69 -15.66 -20.30 -3.36
N TYR A 70 -15.34 -19.13 -2.83
CA TYR A 70 -13.98 -18.59 -2.84
C TYR A 70 -13.86 -17.51 -1.77
N ARG A 71 -12.75 -17.49 -1.06
CA ARG A 71 -12.41 -16.46 -0.10
C ARG A 71 -10.98 -15.99 -0.33
N TYR A 72 -10.80 -14.67 -0.23
CA TYR A 72 -9.49 -14.05 -0.32
C TYR A 72 -9.35 -12.97 0.74
N THR A 73 -8.31 -13.07 1.54
CA THR A 73 -7.92 -12.00 2.45
C THR A 73 -6.46 -11.62 2.22
N HIS A 74 -6.16 -10.34 2.23
CA HIS A 74 -4.80 -9.83 2.13
C HIS A 74 -4.61 -8.69 3.11
N ARG A 75 -3.53 -8.76 3.86
CA ARG A 75 -3.07 -7.74 4.79
C ARG A 75 -1.66 -7.37 4.44
N ASN A 76 -1.39 -6.09 4.22
CA ASN A 76 -0.08 -5.58 3.84
C ASN A 76 0.24 -4.34 4.66
N ARG A 77 1.43 -4.31 5.26
CA ARG A 77 2.03 -3.12 5.83
C ARG A 77 3.35 -2.84 5.13
N THR A 78 3.42 -1.70 4.46
CA THR A 78 4.63 -1.18 3.82
C THR A 78 5.10 0.06 4.56
N VAL A 79 6.39 0.12 4.89
CA VAL A 79 7.05 1.31 5.44
C VAL A 79 7.98 1.88 4.39
N LEU A 80 7.83 3.19 4.17
CA LEU A 80 8.69 3.95 3.26
C LEU A 80 9.42 5.05 4.04
N GLU A 81 10.65 5.35 3.64
CA GLU A 81 11.42 6.53 4.06
C GLU A 81 12.00 7.21 2.82
N ALA A 82 11.77 8.51 2.70
CA ALA A 82 12.14 9.31 1.52
C ALA A 82 11.69 8.65 0.19
N GLY A 83 10.49 8.05 0.19
CA GLY A 83 9.89 7.36 -0.95
C GLY A 83 10.42 5.95 -1.26
N LYS A 84 11.47 5.49 -0.56
CA LYS A 84 12.06 4.16 -0.69
C LYS A 84 11.45 3.18 0.30
N VAL A 85 11.35 1.92 -0.11
CA VAL A 85 10.84 0.85 0.77
C VAL A 85 11.88 0.49 1.82
N VAL A 86 11.49 0.57 3.09
CA VAL A 86 12.25 0.11 4.25
C VAL A 86 11.82 -1.29 4.67
N SER A 87 10.51 -1.53 4.65
CA SER A 87 9.97 -2.87 4.92
C SER A 87 8.64 -3.09 4.24
N VAL A 88 8.36 -4.36 3.91
CA VAL A 88 7.05 -4.87 3.52
C VAL A 88 6.76 -6.11 4.36
N GLU A 89 5.60 -6.18 4.96
CA GLU A 89 5.12 -7.36 5.67
C GLU A 89 3.68 -7.65 5.27
N THR A 90 3.43 -8.89 4.83
CA THR A 90 2.11 -9.28 4.33
C THR A 90 1.67 -10.63 4.84
N ARG A 91 0.37 -10.81 4.87
CA ARG A 91 -0.31 -12.10 5.05
C ARG A 91 -1.43 -12.19 4.04
N THR A 92 -1.52 -13.31 3.36
CA THR A 92 -2.57 -13.59 2.38
C THR A 92 -3.13 -14.99 2.62
N ASN A 93 -4.45 -15.09 2.61
CA ASN A 93 -5.16 -16.35 2.47
C ASN A 93 -5.92 -16.31 1.13
N ASP A 94 -5.51 -17.12 0.19
CA ASP A 94 -6.12 -17.26 -1.14
C ASP A 94 -6.84 -18.61 -1.19
N ASP A 95 -8.08 -18.63 -0.71
CA ASP A 95 -8.96 -19.80 -0.67
C ASP A 95 -8.35 -21.03 0.05
N GLY A 96 -7.59 -20.78 1.12
CA GLY A 96 -6.91 -21.82 1.91
C GLY A 96 -5.41 -21.94 1.62
N ASP A 97 -4.92 -21.34 0.53
CA ASP A 97 -3.49 -21.22 0.28
C ASP A 97 -2.94 -19.99 1.01
N TYR A 98 -2.02 -20.21 1.94
CA TYR A 98 -1.46 -19.17 2.78
C TYR A 98 -0.10 -18.68 2.27
N TYR A 99 0.04 -17.37 2.13
CA TYR A 99 1.28 -16.71 1.73
C TYR A 99 1.70 -15.66 2.75
N ALA A 100 3.00 -15.50 2.91
CA ALA A 100 3.59 -14.45 3.72
C ALA A 100 4.78 -13.84 2.99
N VAL A 101 4.89 -12.51 3.02
CA VAL A 101 6.05 -11.79 2.50
C VAL A 101 6.68 -11.00 3.62
N LEU A 102 8.00 -11.05 3.71
CA LEU A 102 8.79 -10.20 4.57
C LEU A 102 9.93 -9.59 3.75
N ALA A 103 9.90 -8.27 3.56
CA ALA A 103 11.00 -7.53 2.97
C ALA A 103 11.61 -6.56 3.98
N ARG A 104 12.93 -6.48 4.03
CA ARG A 104 13.68 -5.60 4.92
C ARG A 104 14.87 -5.00 4.20
N GLN A 105 15.10 -3.71 4.42
CA GLN A 105 16.29 -3.01 3.95
C GLN A 105 17.50 -3.41 4.81
N GLY A 106 18.66 -3.60 4.16
CA GLY A 106 19.95 -3.75 4.83
C GLY A 106 20.30 -5.13 5.37
N GLU A 107 19.35 -6.04 5.56
CA GLU A 107 19.65 -7.41 6.03
C GLU A 107 20.19 -8.30 4.90
N GLY A 108 21.51 -8.32 4.71
CA GLY A 108 22.17 -9.15 3.69
C GLY A 108 22.01 -8.63 2.24
N ALA A 109 21.46 -7.44 2.07
CA ALA A 109 21.17 -6.85 0.76
C ALA A 109 22.25 -5.88 0.26
N GLY A 110 23.28 -5.61 1.05
CA GLY A 110 24.22 -4.52 0.78
C GLY A 110 23.58 -3.13 0.96
N GLU A 111 24.34 -2.07 0.70
CA GLU A 111 23.81 -0.71 0.77
C GLU A 111 22.76 -0.47 -0.33
N GLY A 112 21.53 -0.07 0.08
CA GLY A 112 20.47 0.32 -0.84
C GLY A 112 19.62 -0.80 -1.40
N GLY A 113 19.71 -2.04 -0.89
CA GLY A 113 18.89 -3.18 -1.30
C GLY A 113 17.87 -3.62 -0.26
N LEU A 114 16.88 -4.39 -0.72
CA LEU A 114 15.91 -5.13 0.11
C LEU A 114 16.22 -6.62 0.01
N THR A 115 16.26 -7.31 1.16
CA THR A 115 16.09 -8.77 1.20
C THR A 115 14.59 -9.04 1.26
N VAL A 116 14.07 -9.82 0.33
CA VAL A 116 12.66 -10.23 0.26
C VAL A 116 12.57 -11.73 0.48
N LEU A 117 11.77 -12.15 1.43
CA LEU A 117 11.39 -13.55 1.68
C LEU A 117 9.95 -13.73 1.19
N GLY A 118 9.74 -14.64 0.28
CA GLY A 118 8.44 -14.97 -0.33
C GLY A 118 8.37 -16.44 -0.75
N VAL A 119 7.51 -16.75 -1.72
CA VAL A 119 7.26 -18.14 -2.16
C VAL A 119 8.49 -18.81 -2.79
N ASP A 120 9.34 -18.04 -3.46
CA ASP A 120 10.57 -18.53 -4.10
C ASP A 120 11.78 -18.48 -3.14
N GLY A 121 11.54 -18.33 -1.82
CA GLY A 121 12.57 -18.18 -0.83
C GLY A 121 13.09 -16.74 -0.75
N ARG A 122 14.42 -16.58 -0.72
CA ARG A 122 15.08 -15.29 -0.58
C ARG A 122 15.46 -14.73 -1.95
N ILE A 123 14.98 -13.52 -2.25
CA ILE A 123 15.41 -12.74 -3.41
C ILE A 123 15.91 -11.36 -2.98
N MET A 124 16.57 -10.65 -3.89
CA MET A 124 17.01 -9.28 -3.71
C MET A 124 16.22 -8.34 -4.60
N ALA A 125 15.84 -7.18 -4.06
CA ALA A 125 15.17 -6.12 -4.80
C ALA A 125 15.80 -4.75 -4.46
N PRO A 126 15.72 -3.75 -5.36
CA PRO A 126 16.12 -2.39 -5.05
C PRO A 126 15.12 -1.74 -4.07
N THR A 127 15.56 -0.75 -3.28
CA THR A 127 14.69 -0.05 -2.32
C THR A 127 13.69 0.89 -2.97
N ASP A 128 13.90 1.28 -4.22
CA ASP A 128 12.99 2.09 -5.03
C ASP A 128 11.93 1.26 -5.77
N ILE A 129 11.92 -0.08 -5.58
CA ILE A 129 10.87 -0.94 -6.10
C ILE A 129 9.49 -0.50 -5.59
N PHE A 130 8.48 -0.58 -6.43
CA PHE A 130 7.10 -0.31 -6.05
C PHE A 130 6.39 -1.62 -5.67
N PRO A 131 5.83 -1.72 -4.44
CA PRO A 131 4.90 -2.79 -4.09
C PRO A 131 3.62 -2.71 -4.94
N SER A 132 2.97 -3.86 -5.18
CA SER A 132 1.72 -3.97 -5.93
C SER A 132 0.50 -3.51 -5.12
N ASP A 133 0.62 -2.35 -4.45
CA ASP A 133 -0.43 -1.70 -3.67
C ASP A 133 -1.14 -0.55 -4.42
N TYR A 134 -0.60 -0.15 -5.57
CA TYR A 134 -1.14 0.74 -6.60
C TYR A 134 -1.56 2.16 -6.18
N TRP A 135 -1.44 2.55 -4.91
CA TRP A 135 -1.92 3.85 -4.42
C TRP A 135 -1.13 5.05 -4.99
N ARG A 136 0.12 4.83 -5.41
CA ARG A 136 0.98 5.88 -5.98
C ARG A 136 0.76 6.00 -7.48
N TYR A 137 0.41 7.19 -7.96
CA TYR A 137 0.33 7.45 -9.40
C TYR A 137 1.61 7.07 -10.16
N ALA A 138 2.79 7.26 -9.53
CA ALA A 138 4.07 6.89 -10.15
C ALA A 138 4.19 5.38 -10.48
N THR A 139 3.28 4.52 -10.01
CA THR A 139 3.16 3.12 -10.42
C THR A 139 3.02 2.97 -11.94
N VAL A 140 2.35 3.91 -12.63
CA VAL A 140 2.17 3.86 -14.10
C VAL A 140 3.46 4.07 -14.90
N ARG A 141 4.57 4.37 -14.24
CA ARG A 141 5.89 4.52 -14.86
C ARG A 141 6.84 3.38 -14.54
N GLN A 142 6.36 2.36 -13.83
CA GLN A 142 7.19 1.24 -13.42
C GLN A 142 7.15 0.13 -14.47
N GLY A 143 8.31 -0.45 -14.79
CA GLY A 143 8.42 -1.66 -15.61
C GLY A 143 8.50 -2.95 -14.77
N ARG A 144 8.59 -2.80 -13.43
CA ARG A 144 8.67 -3.94 -12.50
C ARG A 144 8.07 -3.57 -11.16
N LEU A 145 7.33 -4.51 -10.56
CA LEU A 145 6.70 -4.36 -9.25
C LEU A 145 7.12 -5.51 -8.31
N LEU A 146 7.07 -5.26 -7.00
CA LEU A 146 7.13 -6.29 -5.98
C LEU A 146 5.71 -6.81 -5.73
N ASP A 147 5.44 -8.05 -6.07
CA ASP A 147 4.19 -8.74 -5.77
C ASP A 147 4.06 -8.91 -4.24
N THR A 148 3.11 -8.21 -3.64
CA THR A 148 2.92 -8.20 -2.18
C THR A 148 2.23 -9.46 -1.67
N GLN A 149 1.63 -10.29 -2.53
CA GLN A 149 1.09 -11.59 -2.15
C GLN A 149 2.18 -12.66 -2.08
N LYS A 150 3.08 -12.70 -3.07
CA LYS A 150 4.03 -13.82 -3.25
C LYS A 150 5.48 -13.46 -2.93
N GLY A 151 5.83 -12.18 -2.83
CA GLY A 151 7.21 -11.74 -2.55
C GLY A 151 8.18 -12.01 -3.70
N ILE A 152 7.72 -11.87 -4.93
CA ILE A 152 8.51 -12.02 -6.16
C ILE A 152 8.43 -10.73 -6.98
N LEU A 153 9.40 -10.55 -7.88
CA LEU A 153 9.38 -9.43 -8.81
C LEU A 153 8.54 -9.78 -10.04
N ARG A 154 7.70 -8.85 -10.49
CA ARG A 154 6.82 -8.99 -11.65
C ARG A 154 7.16 -7.96 -12.69
N ASP A 155 7.49 -8.39 -13.89
CA ASP A 155 7.66 -7.50 -15.03
C ASP A 155 6.29 -7.09 -15.57
N VAL A 156 6.11 -5.79 -15.75
CA VAL A 156 4.85 -5.18 -16.18
C VAL A 156 5.10 -4.12 -17.24
N GLU A 157 4.09 -3.87 -18.06
CA GLU A 157 4.04 -2.79 -19.02
C GLU A 157 2.79 -1.95 -18.77
N MET A 158 2.93 -0.62 -18.81
CA MET A 158 1.85 0.33 -18.58
C MET A 158 1.54 1.09 -19.86
N THR A 159 0.30 1.01 -20.34
CA THR A 159 -0.16 1.71 -21.54
C THR A 159 -1.36 2.58 -21.21
N ALA A 160 -1.32 3.86 -21.60
CA ALA A 160 -2.47 4.74 -21.43
C ALA A 160 -3.68 4.27 -22.24
N VAL A 161 -4.85 4.25 -21.64
CA VAL A 161 -6.09 3.80 -22.29
C VAL A 161 -6.63 4.92 -23.19
N ALA A 162 -6.78 4.65 -24.47
CA ALA A 162 -7.30 5.62 -25.43
C ALA A 162 -8.71 6.09 -25.03
N GLY A 163 -8.90 7.40 -24.99
CA GLY A 163 -10.19 8.03 -24.67
C GLY A 163 -10.60 7.96 -23.18
N ARG A 164 -9.72 7.48 -22.29
CA ARG A 164 -9.95 7.44 -20.83
C ARG A 164 -8.78 8.09 -20.11
N GLU A 165 -8.82 9.40 -19.96
CA GLU A 165 -7.77 10.15 -19.27
C GLU A 165 -7.55 9.60 -17.86
N GLY A 166 -6.29 9.50 -17.44
CA GLY A 166 -5.89 8.97 -16.13
C GLY A 166 -5.99 7.45 -15.97
N CYS A 167 -6.47 6.69 -16.98
CA CYS A 167 -6.53 5.25 -16.93
C CYS A 167 -5.39 4.60 -17.73
N TYR A 168 -4.85 3.51 -17.19
CA TYR A 168 -3.71 2.77 -17.74
C TYR A 168 -3.99 1.27 -17.67
N ASP A 169 -3.72 0.58 -18.76
CA ASP A 169 -3.69 -0.89 -18.77
C ASP A 169 -2.30 -1.35 -18.35
N MET A 170 -2.24 -2.13 -17.29
CA MET A 170 -1.08 -2.89 -16.86
C MET A 170 -1.18 -4.29 -17.46
N THR A 171 -0.13 -4.71 -18.16
CA THR A 171 0.01 -6.02 -18.80
C THR A 171 1.34 -6.67 -18.42
N GLY A 172 1.55 -7.93 -18.82
CA GLY A 172 2.73 -8.72 -18.47
C GLY A 172 2.40 -9.75 -17.41
N GLU A 173 3.22 -9.86 -16.37
CA GLU A 173 3.01 -10.87 -15.31
C GLU A 173 1.92 -10.48 -14.29
N LEU A 174 1.48 -9.21 -14.31
CA LEU A 174 0.27 -8.73 -13.66
C LEU A 174 -0.60 -8.05 -14.72
N THR A 175 -1.91 -8.24 -14.62
CA THR A 175 -2.86 -7.65 -15.56
C THR A 175 -3.97 -6.96 -14.80
N MET A 176 -4.09 -5.63 -14.98
CA MET A 176 -5.10 -4.82 -14.32
C MET A 176 -5.22 -3.46 -15.03
N GLN A 177 -6.40 -2.90 -15.11
CA GLN A 177 -6.56 -1.49 -15.44
C GLN A 177 -6.53 -0.68 -14.16
N LEU A 178 -5.75 0.40 -14.14
CA LEU A 178 -5.62 1.34 -13.03
C LEU A 178 -6.07 2.73 -13.49
N CYS A 179 -6.95 3.37 -12.73
CA CYS A 179 -7.42 4.72 -13.03
C CYS A 179 -7.09 5.67 -11.89
N TYR A 180 -6.52 6.82 -12.25
CA TYR A 180 -6.14 7.89 -11.32
C TYR A 180 -6.80 9.20 -11.71
N ASP A 181 -7.17 9.99 -10.72
CA ASP A 181 -7.66 11.35 -10.86
C ASP A 181 -6.87 12.25 -9.90
N ASP A 182 -6.29 13.33 -10.42
CA ASP A 182 -5.37 14.21 -9.66
C ASP A 182 -4.30 13.44 -8.86
N GLY A 183 -3.72 12.41 -9.51
CA GLY A 183 -2.69 11.56 -8.90
C GLY A 183 -3.20 10.58 -7.84
N ARG A 184 -4.49 10.52 -7.57
CA ARG A 184 -5.12 9.61 -6.60
C ARG A 184 -5.72 8.40 -7.31
N TRP A 185 -5.52 7.22 -6.77
CA TRP A 185 -6.15 6.00 -7.28
C TRP A 185 -7.67 6.06 -7.04
N VAL A 186 -8.44 6.07 -8.12
CA VAL A 186 -9.90 6.21 -8.06
C VAL A 186 -10.66 4.98 -8.53
N GLY A 187 -9.99 3.98 -9.09
CA GLY A 187 -10.63 2.75 -9.55
C GLY A 187 -9.74 1.93 -10.44
N GLY A 188 -10.30 0.84 -10.94
CA GLY A 188 -9.64 -0.07 -11.87
C GLY A 188 -10.46 -1.33 -12.07
N SER A 189 -9.99 -2.20 -12.95
CA SER A 189 -10.62 -3.49 -13.17
C SER A 189 -9.62 -4.54 -13.65
N PHE A 190 -9.98 -5.81 -13.49
CA PHE A 190 -9.23 -6.93 -14.07
C PHE A 190 -10.18 -8.08 -14.42
N ASP A 191 -9.70 -9.03 -15.22
CA ASP A 191 -10.45 -10.27 -15.50
C ASP A 191 -10.32 -11.25 -14.33
N GLY A 192 -11.42 -11.48 -13.63
CA GLY A 192 -11.53 -12.45 -12.56
C GLY A 192 -12.15 -13.77 -13.08
N ARG A 193 -11.40 -14.57 -13.83
CA ARG A 193 -11.86 -15.86 -14.42
C ARG A 193 -13.08 -15.68 -15.33
N GLY A 194 -12.94 -14.81 -16.35
CA GLY A 194 -13.98 -14.56 -17.36
C GLY A 194 -15.12 -13.64 -16.93
N LYS A 195 -15.00 -12.98 -15.78
CA LYS A 195 -15.88 -11.91 -15.34
C LYS A 195 -15.06 -10.71 -14.90
N GLU A 196 -15.48 -9.52 -15.28
CA GLU A 196 -14.82 -8.30 -14.82
C GLU A 196 -14.94 -8.15 -13.31
N VAL A 197 -13.80 -7.93 -12.66
CA VAL A 197 -13.73 -7.46 -11.27
C VAL A 197 -13.50 -5.96 -11.32
N LEU A 198 -14.43 -5.19 -10.76
CA LEU A 198 -14.45 -3.73 -10.84
C LEU A 198 -14.26 -3.12 -9.44
N TYR A 199 -13.33 -2.19 -9.33
CA TYR A 199 -13.07 -1.38 -8.14
C TYR A 199 -13.76 -0.03 -8.27
N THR A 200 -14.70 0.24 -7.38
CA THR A 200 -15.41 1.52 -7.31
C THR A 200 -15.06 2.22 -6.01
N ARG A 201 -14.47 3.41 -6.11
CA ARG A 201 -14.10 4.20 -4.93
C ARG A 201 -15.33 4.55 -4.10
N ARG A 202 -15.19 4.45 -2.77
CA ARG A 202 -16.17 4.89 -1.79
C ARG A 202 -15.52 5.89 -0.85
N GLU A 203 -16.26 6.92 -0.49
CA GLU A 203 -15.86 7.83 0.58
C GLU A 203 -16.29 7.24 1.91
N MET A 204 -15.33 7.13 2.82
CA MET A 204 -15.58 6.69 4.19
C MET A 204 -15.39 7.87 5.14
N PRO A 205 -16.17 7.96 6.24
CA PRO A 205 -15.93 8.95 7.28
C PRO A 205 -14.47 8.88 7.79
N ALA A 206 -13.87 10.03 8.07
CA ALA A 206 -12.47 10.09 8.50
C ALA A 206 -12.23 9.34 9.82
N ASP A 207 -13.25 9.27 10.67
CA ASP A 207 -13.27 8.58 11.97
C ASP A 207 -13.73 7.12 11.89
N ALA A 208 -14.00 6.60 10.68
CA ALA A 208 -14.39 5.20 10.53
C ALA A 208 -13.31 4.28 11.12
N PRO A 209 -13.70 3.23 11.89
CA PRO A 209 -12.75 2.34 12.56
C PRO A 209 -11.75 1.73 11.59
N TRP A 210 -10.48 1.65 12.03
CA TRP A 210 -9.38 1.02 11.30
C TRP A 210 -8.81 -0.12 12.13
N ASN A 211 -9.24 -1.34 11.84
CA ASN A 211 -8.85 -2.55 12.59
C ASN A 211 -7.87 -3.37 11.73
N PHE A 212 -6.66 -2.81 11.52
CA PHE A 212 -5.62 -3.53 10.79
C PHE A 212 -4.89 -4.50 11.72
N SER A 213 -4.78 -5.76 11.31
CA SER A 213 -3.92 -6.76 11.94
C SER A 213 -3.23 -7.59 10.85
N LEU A 214 -1.98 -7.98 11.10
CA LEU A 214 -1.26 -8.98 10.31
C LEU A 214 -1.46 -10.41 10.85
N GLU A 215 -2.18 -10.55 11.96
CA GLU A 215 -2.41 -11.84 12.64
C GLU A 215 -3.71 -12.53 12.19
N ASP A 216 -4.51 -11.84 11.35
CA ASP A 216 -5.82 -12.35 10.88
C ASP A 216 -5.69 -13.19 9.61
#